data_ec72bb87a46e940878ddd72aae8c2318
#
_entry.id   ec72bb87a46e940878ddd72aae8c2318
#
_cell.length_a   1.000
_cell.length_b   1.000
_cell.length_c   1.000
_cell.angle_alpha   90.00
_cell.angle_beta   90.00
_cell.angle_gamma   90.00
#
_symmetry.space_group_name_H-M   'P 1'
#
loop_
_entity.id
_entity.type
_entity.pdbx_description
1 polymer ?
#
loop_
_entity_poly.entity_id
_entity_poly.type
_entity_poly.pdbx_seq_one_letter_code
_entity_poly.pdbx_strand_id
1 'polypeptide(L)'
;MSMNLVTLLYLVASVCFIQALKGLSHPTSSIRGNLFGMVGMAIAVLTTAALIVKLSAGSASGMAWVLLGLVAGGVYGAYRAKTVEMTKMPELVAFFHSMIGLAAVFIAVAAVVEPAAMLHGIDKGMAIPAGNRLELFLGAAIGAITFSGSVIAFGKLSGTYKFRLFQGAPVQFAGQHKLNLILGLLMLGLGLVFTFTESWPAFFAMLVVAFVIGVTLIIPIGGADMPVVVSMLNSYSGWAAAGIGFSLNNAMLIVAGSLVGSSGAILSYIMCKAMNRSFFNVIGGGFGGEATTAVAGSAVQRPVKSGSADDAAFVLGNAETVVIVPGYGLAVARAQHAVKELAAKLTAKGISVKYAIHPVAGRMPGHMNVLLAEAEVPYDQVFEMEDINGEFGQADVAIILGANDVVNPAAHIKGSVIYGMPILEAYKAKTIIVNKRSMAAGYAGLDNELFYMDKTMMVFGDAKKVVEDMVKAIE
;
A
#
# COMPACT_ATOMS: atom_id res chain seq x y z
N MET A 1 -18.17 28.54 21.25
CA MET A 1 -18.53 28.08 19.91
C MET A 1 -19.88 27.39 19.97
N SER A 2 -20.85 27.69 19.07
CA SER A 2 -22.14 26.97 19.07
C SER A 2 -21.97 25.59 18.47
N MET A 3 -22.80 24.58 18.87
CA MET A 3 -22.75 23.23 18.28
C MET A 3 -23.00 23.28 16.76
N ASN A 4 -23.90 24.15 16.30
CA ASN A 4 -24.16 24.32 14.86
C ASN A 4 -22.91 24.78 14.09
N LEU A 5 -22.07 25.64 14.70
CA LEU A 5 -20.81 26.06 14.08
C LEU A 5 -19.80 24.91 14.04
N VAL A 6 -19.73 24.06 15.07
CA VAL A 6 -18.89 22.84 15.07
C VAL A 6 -19.29 21.92 13.92
N THR A 7 -20.59 21.65 13.81
CA THR A 7 -21.11 20.79 12.73
C THR A 7 -20.82 21.36 11.35
N LEU A 8 -20.99 22.67 11.18
CA LEU A 8 -20.66 23.35 9.93
C LEU A 8 -19.17 23.24 9.56
N LEU A 9 -18.28 23.44 10.54
CA LEU A 9 -16.82 23.32 10.32
C LEU A 9 -16.40 21.88 9.99
N TYR A 10 -17.00 20.90 10.64
CA TYR A 10 -16.78 19.49 10.30
C TYR A 10 -17.32 19.14 8.92
N LEU A 11 -18.44 19.72 8.50
CA LEU A 11 -18.95 19.56 7.14
C LEU A 11 -17.97 20.15 6.11
N VAL A 12 -17.44 21.35 6.37
CA VAL A 12 -16.41 21.97 5.50
C VAL A 12 -15.16 21.10 5.44
N ALA A 13 -14.67 20.57 6.57
CA ALA A 13 -13.54 19.65 6.61
C ALA A 13 -13.81 18.39 5.79
N SER A 14 -15.01 17.80 5.90
CA SER A 14 -15.43 16.63 5.12
C SER A 14 -15.42 16.90 3.61
N VAL A 15 -15.93 18.06 3.19
CA VAL A 15 -15.88 18.49 1.78
C VAL A 15 -14.43 18.63 1.30
N CYS A 16 -13.53 19.19 2.15
CA CYS A 16 -12.11 19.27 1.84
C CYS A 16 -11.49 17.86 1.66
N PHE A 17 -11.84 16.88 2.49
CA PHE A 17 -11.34 15.51 2.33
C PHE A 17 -11.86 14.82 1.07
N ILE A 18 -13.13 15.05 0.69
CA ILE A 18 -13.66 14.56 -0.59
C ILE A 18 -12.89 15.17 -1.77
N GLN A 19 -12.64 16.49 -1.73
CA GLN A 19 -11.85 17.18 -2.76
C GLN A 19 -10.38 16.72 -2.77
N ALA A 20 -9.81 16.39 -1.60
CA ALA A 20 -8.48 15.82 -1.48
C ALA A 20 -8.40 14.48 -2.23
N LEU A 21 -9.30 13.55 -1.96
CA LEU A 21 -9.32 12.24 -2.64
C LEU A 21 -9.52 12.38 -4.14
N LYS A 22 -10.47 13.25 -4.57
CA LYS A 22 -10.67 13.54 -5.98
C LYS A 22 -9.44 14.17 -6.64
N GLY A 23 -8.75 15.09 -5.94
CA GLY A 23 -7.54 15.73 -6.47
C GLY A 23 -6.36 14.77 -6.55
N LEU A 24 -6.22 13.85 -5.58
CA LEU A 24 -5.14 12.85 -5.54
C LEU A 24 -5.30 11.72 -6.58
N SER A 25 -6.48 11.57 -7.18
CA SER A 25 -6.72 10.54 -8.19
C SER A 25 -6.06 10.83 -9.54
N HIS A 26 -5.56 12.05 -9.77
CA HIS A 26 -4.91 12.43 -11.02
C HIS A 26 -3.61 13.21 -10.75
N PRO A 27 -2.50 12.91 -11.45
CA PRO A 27 -1.20 13.53 -11.20
C PRO A 27 -1.21 15.06 -11.28
N THR A 28 -1.89 15.63 -12.26
CA THR A 28 -1.92 17.11 -12.49
C THR A 28 -2.69 17.86 -11.40
N SER A 29 -3.62 17.21 -10.69
CA SER A 29 -4.42 17.81 -9.62
C SER A 29 -3.95 17.42 -8.22
N SER A 30 -2.94 16.54 -8.10
CA SER A 30 -2.49 15.96 -6.83
C SER A 30 -2.00 17.01 -5.81
N ILE A 31 -1.29 18.04 -6.25
CA ILE A 31 -0.82 19.15 -5.39
C ILE A 31 -2.01 19.88 -4.75
N ARG A 32 -3.04 20.18 -5.55
CA ARG A 32 -4.27 20.81 -5.04
C ARG A 32 -5.05 19.88 -4.11
N GLY A 33 -5.12 18.60 -4.46
CA GLY A 33 -5.72 17.57 -3.60
C GLY A 33 -5.06 17.49 -2.23
N ASN A 34 -3.73 17.47 -2.19
CA ASN A 34 -2.97 17.48 -0.95
C ASN A 34 -3.23 18.75 -0.12
N LEU A 35 -3.30 19.91 -0.77
CA LEU A 35 -3.63 21.17 -0.08
C LEU A 35 -5.03 21.11 0.57
N PHE A 36 -6.05 20.60 -0.14
CA PHE A 36 -7.37 20.38 0.43
C PHE A 36 -7.34 19.44 1.64
N GLY A 37 -6.55 18.37 1.59
CA GLY A 37 -6.36 17.46 2.72
C GLY A 37 -5.75 18.14 3.94
N MET A 38 -4.70 18.94 3.74
CA MET A 38 -4.06 19.73 4.82
C MET A 38 -5.01 20.75 5.42
N VAL A 39 -5.75 21.50 4.61
CA VAL A 39 -6.73 22.50 5.07
C VAL A 39 -7.87 21.81 5.83
N GLY A 40 -8.41 20.72 5.30
CA GLY A 40 -9.47 19.93 5.96
C GLY A 40 -9.02 19.42 7.32
N MET A 41 -7.80 18.88 7.42
CA MET A 41 -7.22 18.42 8.67
C MET A 41 -7.01 19.57 9.67
N ALA A 42 -6.49 20.71 9.23
CA ALA A 42 -6.32 21.88 10.08
C ALA A 42 -7.66 22.36 10.66
N ILE A 43 -8.71 22.47 9.83
CA ILE A 43 -10.06 22.83 10.28
C ILE A 43 -10.57 21.80 11.31
N ALA A 44 -10.43 20.52 11.05
CA ALA A 44 -10.88 19.45 11.95
C ALA A 44 -10.18 19.52 13.31
N VAL A 45 -8.86 19.62 13.33
CA VAL A 45 -8.04 19.67 14.56
C VAL A 45 -8.36 20.93 15.36
N LEU A 46 -8.42 22.11 14.73
CA LEU A 46 -8.72 23.37 15.41
C LEU A 46 -10.15 23.38 15.98
N THR A 47 -11.12 22.85 15.21
CA THR A 47 -12.51 22.74 15.67
C THR A 47 -12.62 21.81 16.87
N THR A 48 -11.95 20.65 16.82
CA THR A 48 -11.94 19.70 17.94
C THR A 48 -11.26 20.29 19.16
N ALA A 49 -10.12 20.95 19.02
CA ALA A 49 -9.42 21.63 20.09
C ALA A 49 -10.31 22.71 20.75
N ALA A 50 -10.97 23.54 19.95
CA ALA A 50 -11.89 24.55 20.45
C ALA A 50 -13.12 23.94 21.16
N LEU A 51 -13.60 22.79 20.71
CA LEU A 51 -14.68 22.04 21.34
C LEU A 51 -14.24 21.48 22.71
N ILE A 52 -13.04 20.89 22.80
CA ILE A 52 -12.46 20.37 24.03
C ILE A 52 -12.30 21.49 25.06
N VAL A 53 -11.74 22.65 24.67
CA VAL A 53 -11.62 23.82 25.57
C VAL A 53 -12.97 24.24 26.13
N LYS A 54 -14.03 24.22 25.31
CA LYS A 54 -15.36 24.56 25.75
C LYS A 54 -15.97 23.53 26.70
N LEU A 55 -15.78 22.24 26.43
CA LEU A 55 -16.36 21.14 27.21
C LEU A 55 -15.59 20.86 28.50
N SER A 56 -14.28 21.08 28.53
CA SER A 56 -13.42 20.82 29.69
C SER A 56 -13.61 21.80 30.84
N ALA A 57 -14.51 22.77 30.74
CA ALA A 57 -14.88 23.76 31.80
C ALA A 57 -13.66 24.31 32.56
N GLY A 58 -12.51 24.47 31.90
CA GLY A 58 -11.30 25.02 32.51
C GLY A 58 -10.34 23.97 33.12
N SER A 59 -10.53 22.69 32.92
CA SER A 59 -9.55 21.66 33.31
C SER A 59 -8.27 21.77 32.44
N ALA A 60 -7.27 22.44 32.98
CA ALA A 60 -5.98 22.67 32.28
C ALA A 60 -5.21 21.36 32.04
N SER A 61 -5.38 20.35 32.91
CA SER A 61 -4.63 19.09 32.84
C SER A 61 -5.00 18.26 31.60
N GLY A 62 -6.29 18.13 31.27
CA GLY A 62 -6.73 17.39 30.10
C GLY A 62 -6.23 17.99 28.78
N MET A 63 -6.27 19.33 28.67
CA MET A 63 -5.74 20.03 27.50
C MET A 63 -4.22 19.88 27.37
N ALA A 64 -3.49 19.85 28.49
CA ALA A 64 -2.04 19.63 28.48
C ALA A 64 -1.65 18.27 27.88
N TRP A 65 -2.40 17.20 28.23
CA TRP A 65 -2.19 15.88 27.64
C TRP A 65 -2.51 15.82 26.15
N VAL A 66 -3.58 16.46 25.70
CA VAL A 66 -3.93 16.57 24.27
C VAL A 66 -2.85 17.30 23.50
N LEU A 67 -2.38 18.45 24.01
CA LEU A 67 -1.30 19.22 23.38
C LEU A 67 0.02 18.43 23.35
N LEU A 68 0.36 17.75 24.44
CA LEU A 68 1.56 16.89 24.49
C LEU A 68 1.50 15.80 23.41
N GLY A 69 0.36 15.09 23.29
CA GLY A 69 0.16 14.06 22.27
C GLY A 69 0.23 14.62 20.85
N LEU A 70 -0.40 15.78 20.60
CA LEU A 70 -0.38 16.44 19.31
C LEU A 70 1.04 16.88 18.91
N VAL A 71 1.79 17.48 19.84
CA VAL A 71 3.16 17.92 19.58
C VAL A 71 4.08 16.72 19.37
N ALA A 72 4.02 15.71 20.24
CA ALA A 72 4.85 14.53 20.13
C ALA A 72 4.57 13.77 18.81
N GLY A 73 3.32 13.51 18.49
CA GLY A 73 2.91 12.84 17.25
C GLY A 73 3.22 13.68 16.01
N GLY A 74 2.95 14.99 16.06
CA GLY A 74 3.18 15.92 14.96
C GLY A 74 4.65 16.08 14.63
N VAL A 75 5.51 16.27 15.66
CA VAL A 75 6.97 16.38 15.47
C VAL A 75 7.55 15.09 14.91
N TYR A 76 7.19 13.93 15.47
CA TYR A 76 7.65 12.64 14.97
C TYR A 76 7.16 12.38 13.54
N GLY A 77 5.88 12.64 13.25
CA GLY A 77 5.30 12.46 11.92
C GLY A 77 5.95 13.36 10.89
N ALA A 78 6.15 14.66 11.20
CA ALA A 78 6.83 15.61 10.31
C ALA A 78 8.30 15.23 10.06
N TYR A 79 9.01 14.79 11.11
CA TYR A 79 10.38 14.30 10.98
C TYR A 79 10.44 13.10 10.03
N ARG A 80 9.60 12.09 10.25
CA ARG A 80 9.56 10.88 9.41
C ARG A 80 9.15 11.19 7.98
N ALA A 81 8.17 12.05 7.77
CA ALA A 81 7.72 12.45 6.44
C ALA A 81 8.81 13.14 5.61
N LYS A 82 9.69 13.91 6.28
CA LYS A 82 10.81 14.60 5.60
C LYS A 82 12.04 13.73 5.38
N THR A 83 12.25 12.69 6.20
CA THR A 83 13.49 11.91 6.20
C THR A 83 13.33 10.53 5.55
N VAL A 84 12.11 10.09 5.28
CA VAL A 84 11.89 8.78 4.67
C VAL A 84 12.34 8.78 3.21
N GLU A 85 13.07 7.74 2.86
CA GLU A 85 13.43 7.47 1.46
C GLU A 85 12.21 6.91 0.72
N MET A 86 12.02 7.26 -0.55
CA MET A 86 10.88 6.78 -1.35
C MET A 86 10.78 5.25 -1.40
N THR A 87 11.92 4.56 -1.41
CA THR A 87 11.98 3.09 -1.35
C THR A 87 11.43 2.50 -0.05
N LYS A 88 11.39 3.30 1.03
CA LYS A 88 10.87 2.92 2.35
C LYS A 88 9.47 3.43 2.63
N MET A 89 8.83 4.08 1.67
CA MET A 89 7.44 4.55 1.80
C MET A 89 6.45 3.43 2.16
N PRO A 90 6.51 2.22 1.56
CA PRO A 90 5.57 1.16 1.91
C PRO A 90 5.63 0.76 3.39
N GLU A 91 6.83 0.69 3.97
CA GLU A 91 6.99 0.39 5.41
C GLU A 91 6.49 1.51 6.29
N LEU A 92 6.74 2.79 5.92
CA LEU A 92 6.25 3.94 6.66
C LEU A 92 4.71 3.99 6.66
N VAL A 93 4.08 3.72 5.52
CA VAL A 93 2.63 3.66 5.39
C VAL A 93 2.04 2.57 6.29
N ALA A 94 2.65 1.36 6.29
CA ALA A 94 2.23 0.29 7.20
C ALA A 94 2.39 0.68 8.67
N PHE A 95 3.49 1.36 9.02
CA PHE A 95 3.69 1.89 10.38
C PHE A 95 2.57 2.87 10.78
N PHE A 96 2.20 3.82 9.92
CA PHE A 96 1.12 4.76 10.25
C PHE A 96 -0.23 4.07 10.39
N HIS A 97 -0.54 3.08 9.56
CA HIS A 97 -1.76 2.29 9.74
C HIS A 97 -1.78 1.55 11.08
N SER A 98 -0.64 1.09 11.57
CA SER A 98 -0.58 0.49 12.91
C SER A 98 -0.94 1.52 14.00
N MET A 99 -0.42 2.73 13.91
CA MET A 99 -0.73 3.79 14.89
C MET A 99 -2.20 4.19 14.84
N ILE A 100 -2.82 4.28 13.65
CA ILE A 100 -4.25 4.56 13.50
C ILE A 100 -5.10 3.45 14.14
N GLY A 101 -4.76 2.18 13.87
CA GLY A 101 -5.44 1.04 14.48
C GLY A 101 -5.34 1.05 16.01
N LEU A 102 -4.17 1.36 16.55
CA LEU A 102 -3.96 1.47 18.00
C LEU A 102 -4.74 2.64 18.61
N ALA A 103 -4.78 3.79 17.92
CA ALA A 103 -5.59 4.93 18.35
C ALA A 103 -7.08 4.56 18.45
N ALA A 104 -7.62 3.83 17.46
CA ALA A 104 -9.01 3.36 17.50
C ALA A 104 -9.28 2.44 18.71
N VAL A 105 -8.34 1.54 19.03
CA VAL A 105 -8.44 0.68 20.22
C VAL A 105 -8.46 1.51 21.50
N PHE A 106 -7.54 2.47 21.66
CA PHE A 106 -7.49 3.29 22.87
C PHE A 106 -8.72 4.17 23.03
N ILE A 107 -9.27 4.72 21.97
CA ILE A 107 -10.50 5.50 22.01
C ILE A 107 -11.67 4.60 22.43
N ALA A 108 -11.77 3.38 21.88
CA ALA A 108 -12.80 2.44 22.27
C ALA A 108 -12.67 2.00 23.73
N VAL A 109 -11.45 1.73 24.19
CA VAL A 109 -11.19 1.40 25.62
C VAL A 109 -11.58 2.58 26.52
N ALA A 110 -11.21 3.81 26.16
CA ALA A 110 -11.59 5.00 26.91
C ALA A 110 -13.12 5.18 26.99
N ALA A 111 -13.82 4.92 25.87
CA ALA A 111 -15.28 5.00 25.81
C ALA A 111 -15.98 3.91 26.63
N VAL A 112 -15.38 2.72 26.78
CA VAL A 112 -15.91 1.65 27.63
C VAL A 112 -15.64 1.93 29.12
N VAL A 113 -14.47 2.48 29.44
CA VAL A 113 -14.07 2.77 30.85
C VAL A 113 -14.76 4.01 31.40
N GLU A 114 -14.91 5.07 30.59
CA GLU A 114 -15.52 6.35 30.96
C GLU A 114 -16.57 6.78 29.92
N PRO A 115 -17.69 6.06 29.82
CA PRO A 115 -18.69 6.31 28.78
C PRO A 115 -19.31 7.71 28.88
N ALA A 116 -19.52 8.23 30.08
CA ALA A 116 -20.10 9.56 30.29
C ALA A 116 -19.18 10.71 29.78
N ALA A 117 -17.87 10.48 29.68
CA ALA A 117 -16.92 11.45 29.15
C ALA A 117 -16.79 11.38 27.61
N MET A 118 -17.01 10.20 27.03
CA MET A 118 -16.70 9.91 25.63
C MET A 118 -17.95 9.81 24.74
N LEU A 119 -19.06 9.34 25.27
CA LEU A 119 -20.26 9.04 24.50
C LEU A 119 -21.34 10.12 24.73
N HIS A 120 -21.98 10.52 23.65
CA HIS A 120 -23.01 11.58 23.71
C HIS A 120 -24.30 11.06 24.34
N GLY A 121 -24.85 11.84 25.29
CA GLY A 121 -26.15 11.53 25.94
C GLY A 121 -26.09 10.44 26.96
N ILE A 122 -24.91 10.06 27.47
CA ILE A 122 -24.74 9.08 28.54
C ILE A 122 -24.25 9.80 29.81
N ASP A 123 -25.04 9.73 30.87
CA ASP A 123 -24.67 10.28 32.16
C ASP A 123 -23.92 9.25 33.02
N LYS A 124 -23.23 9.72 34.07
CA LYS A 124 -22.50 8.85 35.00
C LYS A 124 -23.42 7.81 35.63
N GLY A 125 -23.05 6.54 35.46
CA GLY A 125 -23.80 5.40 35.97
C GLY A 125 -24.89 4.84 35.07
N MET A 126 -25.07 5.42 33.85
CA MET A 126 -25.91 4.82 32.82
C MET A 126 -25.15 3.72 32.09
N ALA A 127 -25.86 2.65 31.73
CA ALA A 127 -25.37 1.59 30.88
C ALA A 127 -25.16 2.12 29.45
N ILE A 128 -24.11 1.67 28.77
CA ILE A 128 -23.86 2.01 27.36
C ILE A 128 -24.97 1.37 26.51
N PRO A 129 -25.68 2.12 25.64
CA PRO A 129 -26.69 1.54 24.75
C PRO A 129 -26.12 0.42 23.88
N ALA A 130 -26.91 -0.62 23.59
CA ALA A 130 -26.45 -1.77 22.81
C ALA A 130 -25.93 -1.39 21.41
N GLY A 131 -26.50 -0.35 20.78
CA GLY A 131 -26.01 0.20 19.51
C GLY A 131 -24.57 0.70 19.63
N ASN A 132 -24.29 1.56 20.62
CA ASN A 132 -22.94 2.07 20.86
C ASN A 132 -21.95 0.96 21.25
N ARG A 133 -22.39 -0.06 22.02
CA ARG A 133 -21.56 -1.24 22.33
C ARG A 133 -21.19 -2.03 21.07
N LEU A 134 -22.14 -2.20 20.14
CA LEU A 134 -21.86 -2.84 18.85
C LEU A 134 -20.84 -2.05 18.03
N GLU A 135 -21.02 -0.72 17.95
CA GLU A 135 -20.10 0.17 17.23
C GLU A 135 -18.70 0.16 17.85
N LEU A 136 -18.61 0.23 19.19
CA LEU A 136 -17.34 0.12 19.92
C LEU A 136 -16.66 -1.23 19.69
N PHE A 137 -17.42 -2.33 19.73
CA PHE A 137 -16.91 -3.66 19.41
C PHE A 137 -16.31 -3.69 18.02
N LEU A 138 -17.06 -3.27 17.00
CA LEU A 138 -16.59 -3.32 15.60
C LEU A 138 -15.38 -2.40 15.39
N GLY A 139 -15.45 -1.16 15.88
CA GLY A 139 -14.34 -0.21 15.75
C GLY A 139 -13.07 -0.68 16.44
N ALA A 140 -13.19 -1.22 17.65
CA ALA A 140 -12.08 -1.76 18.43
C ALA A 140 -11.49 -3.04 17.82
N ALA A 141 -12.32 -3.98 17.37
CA ALA A 141 -11.87 -5.22 16.75
C ALA A 141 -11.11 -4.96 15.45
N ILE A 142 -11.67 -4.14 14.56
CA ILE A 142 -11.02 -3.76 13.31
C ILE A 142 -9.73 -2.98 13.61
N GLY A 143 -9.74 -2.07 14.59
CA GLY A 143 -8.56 -1.34 15.02
C GLY A 143 -7.44 -2.24 15.53
N ALA A 144 -7.77 -3.25 16.36
CA ALA A 144 -6.80 -4.21 16.88
C ALA A 144 -6.18 -5.10 15.78
N ILE A 145 -7.01 -5.59 14.86
CA ILE A 145 -6.55 -6.34 13.67
C ILE A 145 -5.62 -5.45 12.82
N THR A 146 -6.01 -4.19 12.60
CA THR A 146 -5.22 -3.23 11.83
C THR A 146 -3.87 -2.98 12.48
N PHE A 147 -3.83 -2.75 13.78
CA PHE A 147 -2.59 -2.51 14.52
C PHE A 147 -1.62 -3.68 14.36
N SER A 148 -2.01 -4.87 14.81
CA SER A 148 -1.12 -6.02 14.83
C SER A 148 -0.75 -6.50 13.42
N GLY A 149 -1.69 -6.49 12.50
CA GLY A 149 -1.44 -6.81 11.09
C GLY A 149 -0.47 -5.83 10.43
N SER A 150 -0.63 -4.53 10.70
CA SER A 150 0.26 -3.50 10.16
C SER A 150 1.66 -3.55 10.76
N VAL A 151 1.82 -3.94 12.03
CA VAL A 151 3.14 -4.18 12.64
C VAL A 151 3.87 -5.33 11.93
N ILE A 152 3.17 -6.42 11.64
CA ILE A 152 3.75 -7.54 10.88
C ILE A 152 4.09 -7.10 9.44
N ALA A 153 3.20 -6.38 8.77
CA ALA A 153 3.45 -5.88 7.42
C ALA A 153 4.66 -4.92 7.38
N PHE A 154 4.75 -4.00 8.33
CA PHE A 154 5.92 -3.12 8.50
C PHE A 154 7.22 -3.93 8.64
N GLY A 155 7.24 -4.93 9.52
CA GLY A 155 8.42 -5.77 9.72
C GLY A 155 8.84 -6.53 8.46
N LYS A 156 7.86 -7.08 7.72
CA LYS A 156 8.10 -7.80 6.45
C LYS A 156 8.59 -6.88 5.33
N LEU A 157 8.09 -5.65 5.26
CA LEU A 157 8.49 -4.67 4.24
C LEU A 157 9.87 -4.11 4.50
N SER A 158 10.22 -3.83 5.76
CA SER A 158 11.51 -3.25 6.13
C SER A 158 12.69 -4.18 5.83
N GLY A 159 12.49 -5.50 5.92
CA GLY A 159 13.53 -6.50 5.67
C GLY A 159 14.76 -6.44 6.59
N THR A 160 14.76 -5.55 7.58
CA THR A 160 15.89 -5.31 8.48
C THR A 160 15.90 -6.24 9.69
N TYR A 161 14.74 -6.77 10.06
CA TYR A 161 14.58 -7.57 11.27
C TYR A 161 14.83 -9.05 11.00
N LYS A 162 15.68 -9.69 11.83
CA LYS A 162 15.98 -11.12 11.75
C LYS A 162 14.88 -12.02 12.33
N PHE A 163 13.88 -11.45 12.97
CA PHE A 163 12.76 -12.18 13.55
C PHE A 163 11.90 -12.85 12.45
N ARG A 164 11.64 -14.15 12.58
CA ARG A 164 11.00 -14.96 11.53
C ARG A 164 9.67 -14.40 11.01
N LEU A 165 8.86 -13.79 11.89
CA LEU A 165 7.57 -13.19 11.50
C LEU A 165 7.73 -11.92 10.67
N PHE A 166 8.88 -11.25 10.73
CA PHE A 166 9.22 -10.02 10.00
C PHE A 166 10.04 -10.28 8.74
N GLN A 167 10.30 -11.54 8.42
CA GLN A 167 10.94 -11.88 7.15
C GLN A 167 9.91 -11.86 6.03
N GLY A 168 10.33 -11.45 4.82
CA GLY A 168 9.43 -11.32 3.65
C GLY A 168 8.85 -12.66 3.18
N ALA A 169 9.41 -13.79 3.61
CA ALA A 169 8.89 -15.12 3.29
C ALA A 169 7.56 -15.41 4.02
N PRO A 170 6.61 -16.10 3.37
CA PRO A 170 5.37 -16.50 4.01
C PRO A 170 5.63 -17.55 5.11
N VAL A 171 4.97 -17.35 6.27
CA VAL A 171 4.98 -18.31 7.37
C VAL A 171 3.64 -19.05 7.35
N GLN A 172 3.64 -20.30 6.88
CA GLN A 172 2.45 -21.14 6.79
C GLN A 172 2.56 -22.32 7.75
N PHE A 173 1.42 -22.75 8.28
CA PHE A 173 1.31 -23.94 9.13
C PHE A 173 0.00 -24.68 8.88
N ALA A 174 0.00 -25.98 9.12
CA ALA A 174 -1.17 -26.82 8.90
C ALA A 174 -2.35 -26.37 9.80
N GLY A 175 -3.54 -26.25 9.22
CA GLY A 175 -4.74 -25.85 9.96
C GLY A 175 -4.92 -24.35 10.16
N GLN A 176 -4.09 -23.50 9.58
CA GLN A 176 -4.16 -22.03 9.69
C GLN A 176 -5.54 -21.45 9.40
N HIS A 177 -6.20 -21.89 8.32
CA HIS A 177 -7.55 -21.40 7.96
C HIS A 177 -8.59 -21.78 9.02
N LYS A 178 -8.49 -23.00 9.58
CA LYS A 178 -9.37 -23.44 10.66
C LYS A 178 -9.13 -22.61 11.92
N LEU A 179 -7.86 -22.33 12.25
CA LEU A 179 -7.52 -21.47 13.38
C LEU A 179 -8.09 -20.05 13.20
N ASN A 180 -7.90 -19.44 12.05
CA ASN A 180 -8.41 -18.10 11.76
C ASN A 180 -9.96 -18.05 11.83
N LEU A 181 -10.62 -19.10 11.33
CA LEU A 181 -12.07 -19.22 11.43
C LEU A 181 -12.54 -19.32 12.90
N ILE A 182 -11.89 -20.16 13.70
CA ILE A 182 -12.22 -20.32 15.14
C ILE A 182 -11.98 -19.00 15.87
N LEU A 183 -10.85 -18.36 15.65
CA LEU A 183 -10.56 -17.05 16.27
C LEU A 183 -11.57 -15.98 15.83
N GLY A 184 -11.97 -15.96 14.56
CA GLY A 184 -12.98 -15.05 14.04
C GLY A 184 -14.34 -15.26 14.70
N LEU A 185 -14.78 -16.52 14.80
CA LEU A 185 -16.04 -16.86 15.49
C LEU A 185 -15.98 -16.54 16.99
N LEU A 186 -14.85 -16.79 17.65
CA LEU A 186 -14.64 -16.44 19.05
C LEU A 186 -14.69 -14.93 19.26
N MET A 187 -14.02 -14.15 18.39
CA MET A 187 -14.05 -12.68 18.43
C MET A 187 -15.48 -12.16 18.28
N LEU A 188 -16.23 -12.67 17.30
CA LEU A 188 -17.63 -12.30 17.09
C LEU A 188 -18.49 -12.69 18.30
N GLY A 189 -18.34 -13.89 18.84
CA GLY A 189 -19.06 -14.35 20.02
C GLY A 189 -18.82 -13.46 21.23
N LEU A 190 -17.55 -13.17 21.55
CA LEU A 190 -17.18 -12.27 22.65
C LEU A 190 -17.69 -10.84 22.43
N GLY A 191 -17.62 -10.33 21.19
CA GLY A 191 -18.16 -9.02 20.84
C GLY A 191 -19.69 -8.95 21.00
N LEU A 192 -20.41 -10.00 20.61
CA LEU A 192 -21.86 -10.08 20.85
C LEU A 192 -22.19 -10.19 22.35
N VAL A 193 -21.42 -10.98 23.12
CA VAL A 193 -21.57 -11.01 24.59
C VAL A 193 -21.39 -9.61 25.14
N PHE A 194 -20.34 -8.86 24.76
CA PHE A 194 -20.17 -7.48 25.20
C PHE A 194 -21.36 -6.59 24.79
N THR A 195 -21.83 -6.73 23.56
CA THR A 195 -22.96 -5.94 23.03
C THR A 195 -24.23 -6.12 23.83
N PHE A 196 -24.56 -7.35 24.26
CA PHE A 196 -25.78 -7.64 24.97
C PHE A 196 -25.68 -7.53 26.52
N THR A 197 -24.50 -7.79 27.10
CA THR A 197 -24.30 -7.86 28.55
C THR A 197 -23.47 -6.75 29.17
N GLU A 198 -22.81 -5.89 28.33
CA GLU A 198 -21.85 -4.87 28.80
C GLU A 198 -20.65 -5.46 29.58
N SER A 199 -20.29 -6.70 29.29
CA SER A 199 -19.23 -7.40 30.00
C SER A 199 -17.84 -6.89 29.59
N TRP A 200 -17.18 -6.16 30.49
CA TRP A 200 -15.80 -5.70 30.27
C TRP A 200 -14.80 -6.84 30.01
N PRO A 201 -14.83 -7.96 30.77
CA PRO A 201 -13.97 -9.10 30.47
C PRO A 201 -14.16 -9.64 29.06
N ALA A 202 -15.38 -9.67 28.52
CA ALA A 202 -15.66 -10.10 27.16
C ALA A 202 -15.07 -9.10 26.14
N PHE A 203 -15.17 -7.80 26.41
CA PHE A 203 -14.57 -6.76 25.55
C PHE A 203 -13.04 -6.87 25.48
N PHE A 204 -12.36 -6.99 26.62
CA PHE A 204 -10.91 -7.13 26.64
C PHE A 204 -10.42 -8.47 26.07
N ALA A 205 -11.15 -9.57 26.34
CA ALA A 205 -10.85 -10.86 25.71
C ALA A 205 -11.01 -10.80 24.19
N MET A 206 -12.05 -10.15 23.69
CA MET A 206 -12.27 -9.90 22.27
C MET A 206 -11.11 -9.13 21.64
N LEU A 207 -10.61 -8.07 22.33
CA LEU A 207 -9.44 -7.30 21.84
C LEU A 207 -8.21 -8.17 21.71
N VAL A 208 -7.91 -9.02 22.71
CA VAL A 208 -6.77 -9.96 22.65
C VAL A 208 -6.89 -10.88 21.44
N VAL A 209 -8.07 -11.47 21.23
CA VAL A 209 -8.34 -12.34 20.07
C VAL A 209 -8.17 -11.56 18.76
N ALA A 210 -8.66 -10.32 18.68
CA ALA A 210 -8.52 -9.47 17.50
C ALA A 210 -7.04 -9.15 17.17
N PHE A 211 -6.21 -8.86 18.18
CA PHE A 211 -4.77 -8.69 18.00
C PHE A 211 -4.11 -9.96 17.47
N VAL A 212 -4.47 -11.13 17.96
CA VAL A 212 -3.96 -12.42 17.47
C VAL A 212 -4.38 -12.64 16.01
N ILE A 213 -5.64 -12.36 15.66
CA ILE A 213 -6.15 -12.47 14.28
C ILE A 213 -5.33 -11.60 13.33
N GLY A 214 -5.04 -10.35 13.68
CA GLY A 214 -4.25 -9.45 12.84
C GLY A 214 -2.86 -10.04 12.52
N VAL A 215 -2.21 -10.68 13.50
CA VAL A 215 -0.95 -11.39 13.27
C VAL A 215 -1.15 -12.59 12.34
N THR A 216 -2.10 -13.48 12.65
CA THR A 216 -2.28 -14.74 11.94
C THR A 216 -2.77 -14.57 10.50
N LEU A 217 -3.44 -13.45 10.19
CA LEU A 217 -3.84 -13.10 8.83
C LEU A 217 -2.65 -12.65 7.96
N ILE A 218 -1.69 -11.94 8.53
CA ILE A 218 -0.62 -11.31 7.74
C ILE A 218 0.66 -12.15 7.65
N ILE A 219 0.94 -13.01 8.63
CA ILE A 219 2.17 -13.84 8.59
C ILE A 219 2.28 -14.78 7.39
N PRO A 220 1.19 -15.37 6.84
CA PRO A 220 1.29 -16.27 5.69
C PRO A 220 1.45 -15.54 4.35
N ILE A 221 1.30 -14.22 4.35
CA ILE A 221 1.34 -13.41 3.13
C ILE A 221 2.79 -13.12 2.74
N GLY A 222 3.15 -13.42 1.50
CA GLY A 222 4.48 -13.15 0.95
C GLY A 222 4.67 -11.70 0.52
N GLY A 223 5.93 -11.32 0.28
CA GLY A 223 6.30 -9.95 -0.12
C GLY A 223 5.67 -9.49 -1.46
N ALA A 224 5.34 -10.43 -2.35
CA ALA A 224 4.70 -10.13 -3.64
C ALA A 224 3.30 -9.52 -3.49
N ASP A 225 2.55 -10.02 -2.52
CA ASP A 225 1.16 -9.65 -2.29
C ASP A 225 1.02 -8.50 -1.26
N MET A 226 2.16 -8.02 -0.73
CA MET A 226 2.19 -6.91 0.23
C MET A 226 1.53 -5.62 -0.26
N PRO A 227 1.59 -5.22 -1.55
CA PRO A 227 0.86 -4.07 -2.03
C PRO A 227 -0.65 -4.14 -1.75
N VAL A 228 -1.26 -5.32 -1.98
CA VAL A 228 -2.69 -5.55 -1.69
C VAL A 228 -2.94 -5.47 -0.18
N VAL A 229 -2.06 -6.07 0.62
CA VAL A 229 -2.16 -6.06 2.09
C VAL A 229 -2.11 -4.65 2.64
N VAL A 230 -1.15 -3.83 2.21
CA VAL A 230 -1.04 -2.42 2.64
C VAL A 230 -2.32 -1.65 2.30
N SER A 231 -2.88 -1.87 1.11
CA SER A 231 -4.15 -1.25 0.72
C SER A 231 -5.34 -1.73 1.56
N MET A 232 -5.39 -3.03 1.92
CA MET A 232 -6.41 -3.56 2.82
C MET A 232 -6.28 -3.03 4.25
N LEU A 233 -5.06 -2.93 4.76
CA LEU A 233 -4.81 -2.33 6.08
C LEU A 233 -5.21 -0.85 6.11
N ASN A 234 -5.02 -0.13 5.00
CA ASN A 234 -5.57 1.22 4.83
C ASN A 234 -7.11 1.21 4.91
N SER A 235 -7.76 0.27 4.23
CA SER A 235 -9.22 0.09 4.31
C SER A 235 -9.68 -0.20 5.74
N TYR A 236 -9.03 -1.12 6.44
CA TYR A 236 -9.36 -1.45 7.83
C TYR A 236 -9.18 -0.25 8.76
N SER A 237 -8.11 0.54 8.59
CA SER A 237 -7.92 1.76 9.37
C SER A 237 -9.05 2.78 9.15
N GLY A 238 -9.52 2.91 7.92
CA GLY A 238 -10.68 3.74 7.58
C GLY A 238 -11.97 3.24 8.24
N TRP A 239 -12.25 1.95 8.17
CA TRP A 239 -13.45 1.38 8.81
C TRP A 239 -13.39 1.42 10.32
N ALA A 240 -12.21 1.24 10.95
CA ALA A 240 -12.04 1.44 12.38
C ALA A 240 -12.36 2.89 12.79
N ALA A 241 -11.85 3.87 12.03
CA ALA A 241 -12.16 5.29 12.26
C ALA A 241 -13.65 5.59 12.09
N ALA A 242 -14.32 5.03 11.07
CA ALA A 242 -15.77 5.19 10.89
C ALA A 242 -16.56 4.57 12.05
N GLY A 243 -16.22 3.34 12.49
CA GLY A 243 -16.86 2.67 13.62
C GLY A 243 -16.76 3.47 14.91
N ILE A 244 -15.58 3.99 15.23
CA ILE A 244 -15.39 4.90 16.37
C ILE A 244 -16.14 6.22 16.14
N GLY A 245 -16.19 6.72 14.90
CA GLY A 245 -16.95 7.90 14.55
C GLY A 245 -18.44 7.79 14.85
N PHE A 246 -19.05 6.63 14.61
CA PHE A 246 -20.44 6.34 14.98
C PHE A 246 -20.61 6.41 16.51
N SER A 247 -19.79 5.70 17.27
CA SER A 247 -19.85 5.68 18.72
C SER A 247 -19.71 7.07 19.35
N LEU A 248 -18.81 7.91 18.81
CA LEU A 248 -18.57 9.28 19.27
C LEU A 248 -19.54 10.31 18.66
N ASN A 249 -20.48 9.89 17.80
CA ASN A 249 -21.35 10.77 17.02
C ASN A 249 -20.57 11.88 16.27
N ASN A 250 -19.42 11.51 15.70
CA ASN A 250 -18.54 12.42 14.98
C ASN A 250 -18.67 12.23 13.47
N ALA A 251 -19.48 13.07 12.83
CA ALA A 251 -19.75 13.00 11.39
C ALA A 251 -18.48 13.08 10.51
N MET A 252 -17.48 13.86 10.92
CA MET A 252 -16.22 13.97 10.19
C MET A 252 -15.45 12.64 10.17
N LEU A 253 -15.34 11.94 11.31
CA LEU A 253 -14.71 10.62 11.36
C LEU A 253 -15.48 9.57 10.54
N ILE A 254 -16.81 9.63 10.56
CA ILE A 254 -17.66 8.74 9.77
C ILE A 254 -17.38 8.96 8.27
N VAL A 255 -17.43 10.21 7.80
CA VAL A 255 -17.22 10.54 6.38
C VAL A 255 -15.80 10.20 5.95
N ALA A 256 -14.79 10.70 6.66
CA ALA A 256 -13.39 10.44 6.30
C ALA A 256 -13.04 8.95 6.38
N GLY A 257 -13.47 8.27 7.45
CA GLY A 257 -13.22 6.84 7.63
C GLY A 257 -13.91 5.99 6.56
N SER A 258 -15.16 6.28 6.22
CA SER A 258 -15.89 5.57 5.16
C SER A 258 -15.26 5.77 3.79
N LEU A 259 -14.82 6.98 3.46
CA LEU A 259 -14.12 7.27 2.21
C LEU A 259 -12.80 6.51 2.09
N VAL A 260 -11.96 6.57 3.12
CA VAL A 260 -10.67 5.86 3.16
C VAL A 260 -10.91 4.35 3.15
N GLY A 261 -11.86 3.85 3.94
CA GLY A 261 -12.21 2.44 4.01
C GLY A 261 -12.65 1.89 2.66
N SER A 262 -13.57 2.59 1.99
CA SER A 262 -14.10 2.17 0.69
C SER A 262 -13.05 2.27 -0.41
N SER A 263 -12.27 3.35 -0.48
CA SER A 263 -11.22 3.53 -1.49
C SER A 263 -10.12 2.47 -1.37
N GLY A 264 -9.70 2.16 -0.14
CA GLY A 264 -8.72 1.09 0.11
C GLY A 264 -9.22 -0.29 -0.31
N ALA A 265 -10.49 -0.61 -0.04
CA ALA A 265 -11.10 -1.88 -0.45
C ALA A 265 -11.19 -2.00 -1.98
N ILE A 266 -11.66 -0.94 -2.65
CA ILE A 266 -11.76 -0.90 -4.11
C ILE A 266 -10.38 -1.06 -4.75
N LEU A 267 -9.38 -0.34 -4.25
CA LEU A 267 -8.01 -0.42 -4.75
C LEU A 267 -7.43 -1.83 -4.56
N SER A 268 -7.65 -2.45 -3.39
CA SER A 268 -7.24 -3.84 -3.13
C SER A 268 -7.88 -4.83 -4.09
N TYR A 269 -9.18 -4.65 -4.39
CA TYR A 269 -9.91 -5.48 -5.35
C TYR A 269 -9.32 -5.34 -6.77
N ILE A 270 -9.09 -4.10 -7.23
CA ILE A 270 -8.48 -3.83 -8.54
C ILE A 270 -7.09 -4.46 -8.63
N MET A 271 -6.27 -4.33 -7.58
CA MET A 271 -4.94 -4.93 -7.54
C MET A 271 -5.00 -6.46 -7.56
N CYS A 272 -5.93 -7.08 -6.81
CA CYS A 272 -6.13 -8.53 -6.89
C CYS A 272 -6.51 -8.97 -8.30
N LYS A 273 -7.37 -8.21 -8.98
CA LYS A 273 -7.73 -8.46 -10.37
C LYS A 273 -6.51 -8.33 -11.31
N ALA A 274 -5.70 -7.27 -11.13
CA ALA A 274 -4.47 -7.06 -11.90
C ALA A 274 -3.41 -8.15 -11.65
N MET A 275 -3.47 -8.86 -10.52
CA MET A 275 -2.60 -9.99 -10.21
C MET A 275 -3.22 -11.35 -10.56
N ASN A 276 -4.44 -11.36 -11.11
CA ASN A 276 -5.27 -12.57 -11.29
C ASN A 276 -5.40 -13.42 -10.01
N ARG A 277 -5.57 -12.76 -8.88
CA ARG A 277 -5.73 -13.38 -7.57
C ARG A 277 -7.15 -13.18 -7.05
N SER A 278 -7.72 -14.19 -6.41
CA SER A 278 -9.00 -14.02 -5.71
C SER A 278 -8.83 -13.08 -4.51
N PHE A 279 -9.62 -12.01 -4.47
CA PHE A 279 -9.63 -11.05 -3.37
C PHE A 279 -9.86 -11.72 -1.99
N PHE A 280 -10.81 -12.65 -1.91
CA PHE A 280 -11.09 -13.37 -0.68
C PHE A 280 -9.96 -14.31 -0.26
N ASN A 281 -9.27 -14.93 -1.22
CA ASN A 281 -8.09 -15.74 -0.92
C ASN A 281 -6.95 -14.88 -0.36
N VAL A 282 -6.76 -13.69 -0.92
CA VAL A 282 -5.75 -12.75 -0.44
C VAL A 282 -6.04 -12.32 1.00
N ILE A 283 -7.26 -11.88 1.30
CA ILE A 283 -7.65 -11.42 2.63
C ILE A 283 -7.66 -12.57 3.65
N GLY A 284 -8.11 -13.75 3.27
CA GLY A 284 -8.13 -14.92 4.13
C GLY A 284 -6.76 -15.53 4.44
N GLY A 285 -5.67 -14.97 3.91
CA GLY A 285 -4.32 -15.52 4.05
C GLY A 285 -4.12 -16.83 3.28
N GLY A 286 -5.02 -17.15 2.36
CA GLY A 286 -4.98 -18.31 1.48
C GLY A 286 -4.17 -18.05 0.22
N PHE A 287 -2.87 -17.89 0.38
CA PHE A 287 -1.99 -17.68 -0.75
C PHE A 287 -1.46 -18.98 -1.30
N GLY A 288 -1.70 -19.06 -2.56
CA GLY A 288 -1.33 -20.23 -3.31
C GLY A 288 -2.12 -21.41 -2.75
N GLY A 289 -3.24 -21.72 -3.38
CA GLY A 289 -3.52 -23.10 -3.57
C GLY A 289 -2.17 -23.68 -3.92
N GLU A 290 -1.82 -24.76 -3.24
CA GLU A 290 -0.61 -25.53 -3.43
C GLU A 290 0.44 -24.74 -4.24
N ALA A 291 1.42 -24.11 -3.56
CA ALA A 291 2.72 -24.18 -4.14
C ALA A 291 2.89 -25.68 -4.37
N THR A 292 2.40 -26.16 -5.51
CA THR A 292 3.08 -27.24 -6.16
C THR A 292 4.49 -26.79 -5.94
N THR A 293 5.20 -27.47 -5.04
CA THR A 293 6.64 -27.47 -5.02
C THR A 293 6.98 -27.37 -6.49
N ALA A 294 7.12 -26.13 -6.96
CA ALA A 294 7.84 -25.88 -8.18
C ALA A 294 9.11 -26.58 -7.80
N VAL A 295 9.20 -27.79 -8.27
CA VAL A 295 10.40 -28.57 -8.27
C VAL A 295 11.38 -27.47 -8.63
N ALA A 296 12.31 -27.21 -7.72
CA ALA A 296 13.54 -26.57 -8.08
C ALA A 296 14.11 -27.54 -9.11
N GLY A 297 13.44 -27.52 -10.27
CA GLY A 297 13.90 -28.15 -11.48
C GLY A 297 15.22 -27.48 -11.63
N SER A 298 16.27 -28.25 -11.48
CA SER A 298 17.62 -27.91 -11.88
C SER A 298 17.49 -26.91 -13.01
N ALA A 299 17.83 -25.63 -12.72
CA ALA A 299 17.80 -24.57 -13.71
C ALA A 299 18.70 -25.08 -14.82
N VAL A 300 18.10 -25.62 -15.87
CA VAL A 300 18.80 -25.84 -17.11
C VAL A 300 19.26 -24.44 -17.49
N GLN A 301 20.53 -24.15 -17.32
CA GLN A 301 21.12 -22.87 -17.71
C GLN A 301 20.94 -22.75 -19.21
N ARG A 302 19.81 -22.17 -19.61
CA ARG A 302 19.59 -21.82 -21.01
C ARG A 302 20.53 -20.66 -21.33
N PRO A 303 21.19 -20.68 -22.48
CA PRO A 303 22.03 -19.56 -22.89
C PRO A 303 21.18 -18.30 -23.08
N VAL A 304 21.66 -17.18 -22.54
CA VAL A 304 21.08 -15.85 -22.73
C VAL A 304 22.07 -14.99 -23.51
N LYS A 305 21.55 -14.09 -24.34
CA LYS A 305 22.41 -13.09 -25.02
C LYS A 305 22.73 -12.00 -24.01
N SER A 306 23.95 -11.95 -23.53
CA SER A 306 24.46 -10.89 -22.66
C SER A 306 25.10 -9.79 -23.50
N GLY A 307 24.77 -8.53 -23.14
CA GLY A 307 25.39 -7.32 -23.72
C GLY A 307 25.94 -6.41 -22.63
N SER A 308 26.70 -5.43 -23.02
CA SER A 308 27.23 -4.36 -22.20
C SER A 308 26.24 -3.16 -22.12
N ALA A 309 26.54 -2.20 -21.26
CA ALA A 309 25.83 -0.92 -21.24
C ALA A 309 26.07 -0.14 -22.55
N ASP A 310 27.25 -0.27 -23.15
CA ASP A 310 27.60 0.37 -24.44
C ASP A 310 26.79 -0.24 -25.60
N ASP A 311 26.65 -1.56 -25.65
CA ASP A 311 25.81 -2.24 -26.65
C ASP A 311 24.34 -1.77 -26.53
N ALA A 312 23.84 -1.67 -25.30
CA ALA A 312 22.50 -1.18 -25.05
C ALA A 312 22.32 0.29 -25.44
N ALA A 313 23.32 1.14 -25.15
CA ALA A 313 23.31 2.55 -25.52
C ALA A 313 23.31 2.71 -27.05
N PHE A 314 24.10 1.88 -27.78
CA PHE A 314 24.11 1.86 -29.23
C PHE A 314 22.73 1.50 -29.81
N VAL A 315 22.08 0.48 -29.29
CA VAL A 315 20.75 0.06 -29.74
C VAL A 315 19.70 1.16 -29.43
N LEU A 316 19.74 1.76 -28.24
CA LEU A 316 18.85 2.84 -27.84
C LEU A 316 19.05 4.10 -28.70
N GLY A 317 20.31 4.47 -29.02
CA GLY A 317 20.63 5.66 -29.78
C GLY A 317 20.24 5.60 -31.27
N ASN A 318 19.98 4.40 -31.81
CA ASN A 318 19.52 4.15 -33.16
C ASN A 318 18.04 3.82 -33.29
N ALA A 319 17.27 3.89 -32.18
CA ALA A 319 15.82 3.66 -32.16
C ALA A 319 15.05 4.95 -32.50
N GLU A 320 13.85 4.82 -33.05
CA GLU A 320 12.89 5.93 -33.18
C GLU A 320 11.97 5.99 -31.96
N THR A 321 11.64 4.81 -31.43
CA THR A 321 10.68 4.67 -30.30
C THR A 321 11.23 3.75 -29.22
N VAL A 322 11.26 4.24 -28.00
CA VAL A 322 11.73 3.51 -26.81
C VAL A 322 10.65 3.48 -25.74
N VAL A 323 10.32 2.29 -25.25
CA VAL A 323 9.44 2.11 -24.11
C VAL A 323 10.22 1.62 -22.89
N ILE A 324 10.20 2.40 -21.82
CA ILE A 324 10.87 2.10 -20.55
C ILE A 324 9.86 1.41 -19.63
N VAL A 325 10.20 0.21 -19.15
CA VAL A 325 9.40 -0.57 -18.21
C VAL A 325 10.08 -0.57 -16.84
N PRO A 326 9.72 0.33 -15.93
CA PRO A 326 10.30 0.37 -14.59
C PRO A 326 9.69 -0.73 -13.71
N GLY A 327 10.54 -1.38 -12.92
CA GLY A 327 10.14 -2.39 -11.95
C GLY A 327 10.76 -2.15 -10.57
N TYR A 328 10.51 -3.07 -9.65
CA TYR A 328 10.99 -2.96 -8.27
C TYR A 328 12.54 -2.87 -8.18
N GLY A 329 13.26 -3.54 -9.06
CA GLY A 329 14.72 -3.47 -9.09
C GLY A 329 15.26 -2.06 -9.36
N LEU A 330 14.57 -1.26 -10.15
CA LEU A 330 14.88 0.16 -10.37
C LEU A 330 14.73 0.95 -9.07
N ALA A 331 13.63 0.70 -8.32
CA ALA A 331 13.39 1.34 -7.02
C ALA A 331 14.49 1.01 -6.02
N VAL A 332 14.87 -0.27 -5.90
CA VAL A 332 15.93 -0.71 -4.97
C VAL A 332 17.29 -0.10 -5.31
N ALA A 333 17.59 0.04 -6.59
CA ALA A 333 18.83 0.67 -7.07
C ALA A 333 18.79 2.21 -7.01
N ARG A 334 17.63 2.82 -6.72
CA ARG A 334 17.42 4.28 -6.75
C ARG A 334 17.83 4.89 -8.08
N ALA A 335 17.48 4.22 -9.18
CA ALA A 335 17.90 4.57 -10.51
C ALA A 335 16.99 5.59 -11.23
N GLN A 336 15.91 6.08 -10.59
CA GLN A 336 14.89 6.93 -11.20
C GLN A 336 15.47 8.21 -11.84
N HIS A 337 16.44 8.84 -11.20
CA HIS A 337 17.09 10.05 -11.75
C HIS A 337 17.97 9.73 -12.95
N ALA A 338 18.74 8.63 -12.90
CA ALA A 338 19.56 8.18 -14.04
C ALA A 338 18.69 7.79 -15.23
N VAL A 339 17.53 7.17 -15.00
CA VAL A 339 16.57 6.82 -16.05
C VAL A 339 15.94 8.07 -16.68
N LYS A 340 15.61 9.10 -15.86
CA LYS A 340 15.17 10.39 -16.39
C LYS A 340 16.25 11.02 -17.29
N GLU A 341 17.51 11.01 -16.85
CA GLU A 341 18.63 11.53 -17.64
C GLU A 341 18.81 10.78 -18.96
N LEU A 342 18.71 9.43 -18.92
CA LEU A 342 18.72 8.59 -20.12
C LEU A 342 17.60 9.01 -21.08
N ALA A 343 16.37 9.12 -20.59
CA ALA A 343 15.22 9.53 -21.40
C ALA A 343 15.40 10.94 -21.99
N ALA A 344 15.93 11.88 -21.21
CA ALA A 344 16.21 13.24 -21.68
C ALA A 344 17.23 13.27 -22.82
N LYS A 345 18.33 12.49 -22.71
CA LYS A 345 19.32 12.36 -23.80
C LYS A 345 18.73 11.73 -25.06
N LEU A 346 17.93 10.68 -24.93
CA LEU A 346 17.26 10.06 -26.06
C LEU A 346 16.27 11.03 -26.72
N THR A 347 15.47 11.74 -25.94
CA THR A 347 14.54 12.75 -26.46
C THR A 347 15.27 13.90 -27.15
N ALA A 348 16.43 14.34 -26.65
CA ALA A 348 17.25 15.36 -27.30
C ALA A 348 17.77 14.91 -28.69
N LYS A 349 17.90 13.61 -28.93
CA LYS A 349 18.20 13.00 -30.22
C LYS A 349 16.98 12.82 -31.14
N GLY A 350 15.80 13.25 -30.68
CA GLY A 350 14.54 13.09 -31.44
C GLY A 350 13.85 11.74 -31.26
N ILE A 351 14.30 10.91 -30.32
CA ILE A 351 13.73 9.60 -30.04
C ILE A 351 12.51 9.77 -29.15
N SER A 352 11.40 9.14 -29.51
CA SER A 352 10.19 9.14 -28.69
C SER A 352 10.34 8.17 -27.50
N VAL A 353 10.29 8.69 -26.28
CA VAL A 353 10.44 7.88 -25.05
C VAL A 353 9.14 7.87 -24.28
N LYS A 354 8.66 6.66 -23.91
CA LYS A 354 7.47 6.43 -23.11
C LYS A 354 7.78 5.52 -21.93
N TYR A 355 7.10 5.74 -20.81
CA TYR A 355 7.19 4.89 -19.63
C TYR A 355 5.93 4.03 -19.52
N ALA A 356 6.09 2.73 -19.42
CA ALA A 356 4.99 1.78 -19.28
C ALA A 356 4.89 1.29 -17.83
N ILE A 357 3.80 1.63 -17.14
CA ILE A 357 3.61 1.31 -15.75
C ILE A 357 2.66 0.13 -15.60
N HIS A 358 3.08 -0.87 -14.81
CA HIS A 358 2.19 -1.94 -14.40
C HIS A 358 1.60 -1.61 -13.02
N PRO A 359 0.28 -1.78 -12.78
CA PRO A 359 -0.39 -1.37 -11.55
C PRO A 359 0.16 -2.03 -10.28
N VAL A 360 0.74 -3.22 -10.39
CA VAL A 360 1.32 -3.94 -9.25
C VAL A 360 2.86 -3.97 -9.26
N ALA A 361 3.51 -3.18 -10.11
CA ALA A 361 4.95 -3.04 -10.07
C ALA A 361 5.40 -2.33 -8.79
N GLY A 362 6.24 -2.97 -7.99
CA GLY A 362 6.74 -2.41 -6.74
C GLY A 362 6.25 -3.09 -5.47
N ARG A 363 6.13 -2.35 -4.37
CA ARG A 363 5.71 -2.82 -3.04
C ARG A 363 4.54 -2.05 -2.43
N MET A 364 4.01 -1.06 -3.15
CA MET A 364 2.80 -0.33 -2.80
C MET A 364 2.07 0.08 -4.08
N PRO A 365 0.77 0.40 -4.02
CA PRO A 365 0.04 0.97 -5.15
C PRO A 365 0.74 2.23 -5.68
N GLY A 366 0.89 2.32 -7.01
CA GLY A 366 1.51 3.49 -7.65
C GLY A 366 3.00 3.69 -7.35
N HIS A 367 3.72 2.66 -6.88
CA HIS A 367 5.12 2.79 -6.48
C HIS A 367 6.00 3.37 -7.60
N MET A 368 5.82 2.90 -8.84
CA MET A 368 6.59 3.41 -9.97
C MET A 368 6.21 4.85 -10.33
N ASN A 369 4.93 5.19 -10.25
CA ASN A 369 4.44 6.55 -10.50
C ASN A 369 5.06 7.55 -9.52
N VAL A 370 5.14 7.18 -8.23
CA VAL A 370 5.77 8.02 -7.19
C VAL A 370 7.25 8.23 -7.47
N LEU A 371 7.99 7.18 -7.86
CA LEU A 371 9.43 7.29 -8.19
C LEU A 371 9.68 8.15 -9.42
N LEU A 372 8.86 8.02 -10.45
CA LEU A 372 8.98 8.85 -11.65
C LEU A 372 8.59 10.30 -11.35
N ALA A 373 7.61 10.54 -10.49
CA ALA A 373 7.25 11.88 -10.02
C ALA A 373 8.38 12.52 -9.18
N GLU A 374 9.06 11.74 -8.31
CA GLU A 374 10.24 12.20 -7.57
C GLU A 374 11.38 12.62 -8.52
N ALA A 375 11.56 11.88 -9.59
CA ALA A 375 12.52 12.21 -10.63
C ALA A 375 12.02 13.34 -11.55
N GLU A 376 10.82 13.90 -11.33
CA GLU A 376 10.20 14.93 -12.16
C GLU A 376 10.07 14.51 -13.65
N VAL A 377 9.71 13.27 -13.89
CA VAL A 377 9.38 12.79 -15.25
C VAL A 377 8.06 13.44 -15.69
N PRO A 378 7.97 13.99 -16.91
CA PRO A 378 6.72 14.54 -17.43
C PRO A 378 5.60 13.51 -17.47
N TYR A 379 4.43 13.87 -16.95
CA TYR A 379 3.29 12.94 -16.85
C TYR A 379 2.73 12.49 -18.19
N ASP A 380 2.90 13.28 -19.24
CA ASP A 380 2.51 12.95 -20.62
C ASP A 380 3.37 11.84 -21.24
N GLN A 381 4.50 11.50 -20.63
CA GLN A 381 5.34 10.37 -21.01
C GLN A 381 5.03 9.09 -20.22
N VAL A 382 4.18 9.14 -19.20
CA VAL A 382 3.88 8.02 -18.30
C VAL A 382 2.51 7.44 -18.65
N PHE A 383 2.49 6.18 -19.08
CA PHE A 383 1.30 5.49 -19.56
C PHE A 383 1.00 4.28 -18.67
N GLU A 384 -0.27 4.07 -18.39
CA GLU A 384 -0.76 2.86 -17.74
C GLU A 384 -0.75 1.69 -18.72
N MET A 385 -0.72 0.47 -18.17
CA MET A 385 -0.63 -0.77 -18.96
C MET A 385 -1.72 -0.87 -20.05
N GLU A 386 -2.93 -0.46 -19.76
CA GLU A 386 -4.07 -0.56 -20.68
C GLU A 386 -3.90 0.34 -21.91
N ASP A 387 -3.25 1.48 -21.73
CA ASP A 387 -3.02 2.46 -22.81
C ASP A 387 -1.82 2.07 -23.68
N ILE A 388 -0.74 1.57 -23.05
CA ILE A 388 0.54 1.35 -23.73
C ILE A 388 0.67 -0.04 -24.38
N ASN A 389 -0.10 -1.05 -23.93
CA ASN A 389 0.06 -2.42 -24.44
C ASN A 389 -0.15 -2.55 -25.96
N GLY A 390 -1.02 -1.71 -26.53
CA GLY A 390 -1.22 -1.66 -27.99
C GLY A 390 -0.01 -1.13 -28.77
N GLU A 391 0.87 -0.38 -28.13
CA GLU A 391 1.99 0.30 -28.79
C GLU A 391 3.29 -0.52 -28.77
N PHE A 392 3.44 -1.53 -27.93
CA PHE A 392 4.67 -2.34 -27.88
C PHE A 392 5.05 -2.98 -29.20
N GLY A 393 4.08 -3.35 -30.04
CA GLY A 393 4.35 -3.91 -31.37
C GLY A 393 5.00 -2.93 -32.34
N GLN A 394 4.89 -1.63 -32.10
CA GLN A 394 5.48 -0.56 -32.90
C GLN A 394 6.79 -0.05 -32.30
N ALA A 395 7.05 -0.36 -31.02
CA ALA A 395 8.25 0.07 -30.33
C ALA A 395 9.51 -0.61 -30.89
N ASP A 396 10.52 0.18 -31.22
CA ASP A 396 11.81 -0.35 -31.66
C ASP A 396 12.54 -1.04 -30.50
N VAL A 397 12.52 -0.41 -29.32
CA VAL A 397 13.18 -0.95 -28.14
C VAL A 397 12.25 -0.88 -26.92
N ALA A 398 12.12 -2.00 -26.23
CA ALA A 398 11.59 -2.05 -24.87
C ALA A 398 12.75 -2.28 -23.90
N ILE A 399 12.99 -1.32 -22.99
CA ILE A 399 14.00 -1.46 -21.94
C ILE A 399 13.33 -1.75 -20.60
N ILE A 400 13.63 -2.92 -20.03
CA ILE A 400 13.05 -3.42 -18.78
C ILE A 400 14.07 -3.24 -17.67
N LEU A 401 13.72 -2.41 -16.67
CA LEU A 401 14.62 -2.04 -15.59
C LEU A 401 14.10 -2.59 -14.25
N GLY A 402 14.58 -3.79 -13.90
CA GLY A 402 14.26 -4.43 -12.63
C GLY A 402 12.82 -4.95 -12.50
N ALA A 403 12.14 -5.23 -13.61
CA ALA A 403 10.87 -5.94 -13.66
C ALA A 403 11.08 -7.43 -14.03
N ASN A 404 10.15 -8.31 -13.65
CA ASN A 404 10.17 -9.73 -13.97
C ASN A 404 8.76 -10.24 -14.30
N ASP A 405 7.96 -10.63 -13.28
CA ASP A 405 6.67 -11.31 -13.49
C ASP A 405 5.66 -10.46 -14.29
N VAL A 406 5.70 -9.14 -14.16
CA VAL A 406 4.84 -8.18 -14.86
C VAL A 406 5.08 -8.07 -16.37
N VAL A 407 6.13 -8.69 -16.87
CA VAL A 407 6.48 -8.77 -18.31
C VAL A 407 6.63 -10.22 -18.79
N ASN A 408 6.24 -11.21 -17.97
CA ASN A 408 6.45 -12.63 -18.26
C ASN A 408 5.36 -13.20 -19.17
N PRO A 409 5.69 -13.62 -20.41
CA PRO A 409 4.71 -14.21 -21.33
C PRO A 409 4.05 -15.49 -20.84
N ALA A 410 4.60 -16.15 -19.81
CA ALA A 410 3.98 -17.30 -19.18
C ALA A 410 2.57 -17.01 -18.62
N ALA A 411 2.21 -15.74 -18.47
CA ALA A 411 0.84 -15.31 -18.15
C ALA A 411 -0.21 -15.73 -19.20
N HIS A 412 0.20 -15.99 -20.42
CA HIS A 412 -0.68 -16.49 -21.49
C HIS A 412 -0.71 -18.02 -21.61
N ILE A 413 0.14 -18.74 -20.88
CA ILE A 413 0.26 -20.21 -20.96
C ILE A 413 -0.68 -20.85 -19.93
N LYS A 414 -1.64 -21.66 -20.40
CA LYS A 414 -2.52 -22.44 -19.52
C LYS A 414 -1.72 -23.37 -18.62
N GLY A 415 -1.99 -23.35 -17.31
CA GLY A 415 -1.27 -24.14 -16.32
C GLY A 415 -0.08 -23.43 -15.67
N SER A 416 0.31 -22.24 -16.13
CA SER A 416 1.26 -21.39 -15.43
C SER A 416 0.66 -20.83 -14.14
N VAL A 417 1.47 -20.66 -13.10
CA VAL A 417 1.08 -20.05 -11.82
C VAL A 417 0.53 -18.63 -12.00
N ILE A 418 1.00 -17.91 -13.03
CA ILE A 418 0.57 -16.55 -13.37
C ILE A 418 -0.43 -16.51 -14.55
N TYR A 419 -0.99 -17.64 -14.96
CA TYR A 419 -1.95 -17.69 -16.08
C TYR A 419 -3.11 -16.71 -15.87
N GLY A 420 -3.38 -15.89 -16.89
CA GLY A 420 -4.44 -14.88 -16.87
C GLY A 420 -4.07 -13.58 -16.14
N MET A 421 -2.87 -13.46 -15.60
CA MET A 421 -2.37 -12.18 -15.09
C MET A 421 -2.19 -11.20 -16.25
N PRO A 422 -2.78 -10.00 -16.21
CA PRO A 422 -2.45 -8.95 -17.15
C PRO A 422 -0.95 -8.61 -17.04
N ILE A 423 -0.28 -8.46 -18.16
CA ILE A 423 1.16 -8.14 -18.22
C ILE A 423 1.41 -7.00 -19.20
N LEU A 424 2.53 -6.32 -19.04
CA LEU A 424 3.06 -5.43 -20.07
C LEU A 424 3.63 -6.30 -21.21
N GLU A 425 3.12 -6.11 -22.40
CA GLU A 425 3.43 -6.96 -23.57
C GLU A 425 4.78 -6.61 -24.23
N ALA A 426 5.78 -6.34 -23.42
CA ALA A 426 7.14 -5.95 -23.86
C ALA A 426 7.76 -6.96 -24.83
N TYR A 427 7.32 -8.23 -24.80
CA TYR A 427 7.76 -9.26 -25.74
C TYR A 427 7.35 -8.96 -27.20
N LYS A 428 6.44 -8.01 -27.45
CA LYS A 428 6.06 -7.59 -28.80
C LYS A 428 7.02 -6.59 -29.45
N ALA A 429 7.83 -5.88 -28.66
CA ALA A 429 8.79 -4.92 -29.18
C ALA A 429 9.81 -5.59 -30.13
N LYS A 430 10.38 -4.81 -31.06
CA LYS A 430 11.36 -5.34 -32.02
C LYS A 430 12.63 -5.82 -31.34
N THR A 431 13.16 -5.05 -30.38
CA THR A 431 14.31 -5.40 -29.54
C THR A 431 13.97 -5.21 -28.09
N ILE A 432 14.47 -6.09 -27.23
CA ILE A 432 14.23 -6.05 -25.79
C ILE A 432 15.57 -5.97 -25.07
N ILE A 433 15.71 -4.99 -24.18
CA ILE A 433 16.86 -4.85 -23.28
C ILE A 433 16.36 -5.10 -21.86
N VAL A 434 16.98 -6.03 -21.14
CA VAL A 434 16.59 -6.36 -19.76
C VAL A 434 17.77 -6.14 -18.84
N ASN A 435 17.63 -5.21 -17.90
CA ASN A 435 18.58 -5.05 -16.81
C ASN A 435 18.13 -5.83 -15.57
N LYS A 436 18.97 -6.73 -15.12
CA LYS A 436 18.82 -7.50 -13.87
C LYS A 436 20.17 -7.69 -13.20
N ARG A 437 20.18 -7.88 -11.88
CA ARG A 437 21.43 -8.23 -11.15
C ARG A 437 21.83 -9.68 -11.36
N SER A 438 20.87 -10.58 -11.55
CA SER A 438 21.08 -12.02 -11.77
C SER A 438 19.83 -12.65 -12.41
N MET A 439 19.94 -13.90 -12.85
CA MET A 439 18.82 -14.69 -13.38
C MET A 439 17.85 -15.22 -12.31
N ALA A 440 17.95 -14.76 -11.07
CA ALA A 440 17.03 -15.16 -10.02
C ALA A 440 15.57 -14.94 -10.43
N ALA A 441 14.70 -15.90 -10.11
CA ALA A 441 13.27 -15.83 -10.37
C ALA A 441 12.64 -14.61 -9.68
N GLY A 442 11.51 -14.14 -10.21
CA GLY A 442 10.68 -13.12 -9.60
C GLY A 442 9.88 -13.64 -8.41
N TYR A 443 8.87 -12.89 -7.98
CA TYR A 443 8.02 -13.26 -6.85
C TYR A 443 7.20 -14.54 -7.09
N ALA A 444 6.81 -14.79 -8.36
CA ALA A 444 6.06 -15.99 -8.71
C ALA A 444 6.90 -17.26 -8.67
N GLY A 445 8.22 -17.13 -8.48
CA GLY A 445 9.15 -18.27 -8.49
C GLY A 445 9.31 -18.92 -9.86
N LEU A 446 8.86 -18.25 -10.92
CA LEU A 446 8.90 -18.74 -12.29
C LEU A 446 10.10 -18.18 -13.05
N ASP A 447 10.58 -18.95 -13.98
CA ASP A 447 11.49 -18.48 -15.01
C ASP A 447 10.72 -17.61 -16.02
N ASN A 448 11.41 -16.67 -16.67
CA ASN A 448 10.77 -15.74 -17.59
C ASN A 448 11.27 -16.00 -19.01
N GLU A 449 10.41 -16.55 -19.84
CA GLU A 449 10.73 -16.87 -21.25
C GLU A 449 11.18 -15.66 -22.07
N LEU A 450 10.76 -14.46 -21.68
CA LEU A 450 11.19 -13.22 -22.32
C LEU A 450 12.71 -13.05 -22.33
N PHE A 451 13.41 -13.54 -21.31
CA PHE A 451 14.87 -13.38 -21.16
C PHE A 451 15.66 -14.26 -22.15
N TYR A 452 15.03 -15.28 -22.70
CA TYR A 452 15.65 -16.26 -23.61
C TYR A 452 15.28 -16.01 -25.08
N MET A 453 14.46 -14.99 -25.35
CA MET A 453 14.09 -14.66 -26.74
C MET A 453 15.29 -14.17 -27.52
N ASP A 454 15.36 -14.51 -28.81
CA ASP A 454 16.46 -14.10 -29.70
C ASP A 454 16.66 -12.59 -29.80
N LYS A 455 15.59 -11.83 -29.64
CA LYS A 455 15.57 -10.36 -29.67
C LYS A 455 15.83 -9.71 -28.31
N THR A 456 16.10 -10.51 -27.26
CA THR A 456 16.36 -10.03 -25.92
C THR A 456 17.85 -9.99 -25.64
N MET A 457 18.34 -8.85 -25.19
CA MET A 457 19.68 -8.63 -24.68
C MET A 457 19.64 -8.43 -23.16
N MET A 458 20.36 -9.27 -22.42
CA MET A 458 20.48 -9.16 -20.97
C MET A 458 21.69 -8.27 -20.62
N VAL A 459 21.47 -7.23 -19.83
CA VAL A 459 22.52 -6.37 -19.29
C VAL A 459 22.57 -6.55 -17.78
N PHE A 460 23.54 -7.32 -17.31
CA PHE A 460 23.65 -7.65 -15.88
C PHE A 460 24.33 -6.53 -15.09
N GLY A 461 23.77 -6.21 -13.94
CA GLY A 461 24.34 -5.22 -13.03
C GLY A 461 23.30 -4.51 -12.18
N ASP A 462 23.79 -3.63 -11.31
CA ASP A 462 22.93 -2.71 -10.56
C ASP A 462 22.30 -1.70 -11.53
N ALA A 463 20.97 -1.51 -11.42
CA ALA A 463 20.23 -0.72 -12.41
C ALA A 463 20.73 0.73 -12.48
N LYS A 464 21.12 1.34 -11.36
CA LYS A 464 21.63 2.71 -11.35
C LYS A 464 22.94 2.80 -12.13
N LYS A 465 23.90 1.92 -11.81
CA LYS A 465 25.20 1.92 -12.49
C LYS A 465 25.08 1.64 -13.97
N VAL A 466 24.30 0.63 -14.35
CA VAL A 466 24.09 0.25 -15.75
C VAL A 466 23.46 1.40 -16.54
N VAL A 467 22.44 2.07 -15.99
CA VAL A 467 21.80 3.21 -16.66
C VAL A 467 22.74 4.41 -16.74
N GLU A 468 23.52 4.72 -15.68
CA GLU A 468 24.53 5.78 -15.72
C GLU A 468 25.61 5.52 -16.79
N ASP A 469 26.02 4.27 -16.95
CA ASP A 469 26.98 3.89 -17.99
C ASP A 469 26.35 3.99 -19.38
N MET A 470 25.09 3.62 -19.57
CA MET A 470 24.35 3.88 -20.83
C MET A 470 24.25 5.38 -21.13
N VAL A 471 23.97 6.22 -20.11
CA VAL A 471 23.90 7.69 -20.27
C VAL A 471 25.24 8.25 -20.76
N LYS A 472 26.36 7.74 -20.27
CA LYS A 472 27.70 8.17 -20.72
C LYS A 472 28.00 7.70 -22.13
N ALA A 473 27.55 6.51 -22.53
CA ALA A 473 27.80 5.92 -23.83
C ALA A 473 26.91 6.48 -24.96
N ILE A 474 25.80 7.15 -24.61
CA ILE A 474 24.97 7.87 -25.58
C ILE A 474 25.64 9.22 -25.87
N GLU A 475 26.32 9.30 -26.96
CA GLU A 475 26.95 10.52 -27.48
C GLU A 475 25.94 11.54 -28.02
#